data_6cf92dee6660747da0061d5816b73c23
#
_entry.id   6cf92dee6660747da0061d5816b73c23
#
_cell.length_a   1.000
_cell.length_b   1.000
_cell.length_c   1.000
_cell.angle_alpha   90.00
_cell.angle_beta   90.00
_cell.angle_gamma   90.00
#
_symmetry.space_group_name_H-M   'P 1'
#
loop_
_entity.id
_entity.type
_entity.pdbx_description
1 polymer ?
#
loop_
_entity_poly.entity_id
_entity_poly.type
_entity_poly.pdbx_seq_one_letter_code
_entity_poly.pdbx_strand_id
1 'polypeptide(L)'
;MNISHQFNKYIEECSDTIRTQMERRSYLVANELRNSAMQVLRGQRSGRRYKVPGTFRRQRDKTDGKIKRGRYYTASAPGEPPAVRTGAFRNSWQASARVVYGSYLSRIESNITTEDGKYTLGEILEEGTSRMAPRPYEEEILEKTKPKILRIYDEPYF
;
A
#
# COMPACT_ATOMS: atom_id res chain seq x y z
N MET A 1 -14.73 51.17 10.33
CA MET A 1 -14.32 49.76 10.15
C MET A 1 -15.08 49.16 8.96
N ASN A 2 -14.39 48.66 7.93
CA ASN A 2 -15.08 48.22 6.71
C ASN A 2 -15.52 46.75 6.88
N ILE A 3 -16.80 46.51 7.07
CA ILE A 3 -17.41 45.22 7.28
C ILE A 3 -17.04 44.23 6.14
N SER A 4 -17.00 44.74 4.90
CA SER A 4 -16.61 43.91 3.74
C SER A 4 -15.17 43.39 3.84
N HIS A 5 -14.24 44.18 4.36
CA HIS A 5 -12.85 43.75 4.54
C HIS A 5 -12.72 42.68 5.63
N GLN A 6 -13.43 42.82 6.73
CA GLN A 6 -13.44 41.80 7.80
C GLN A 6 -14.09 40.50 7.33
N PHE A 7 -15.16 40.58 6.56
CA PHE A 7 -15.83 39.42 5.99
C PHE A 7 -14.91 38.68 5.00
N ASN A 8 -14.25 39.36 4.08
CA ASN A 8 -13.32 38.76 3.15
C ASN A 8 -12.14 38.09 3.86
N LYS A 9 -11.57 38.70 4.88
CA LYS A 9 -10.51 38.11 5.69
C LYS A 9 -10.97 36.82 6.36
N TYR A 10 -12.18 36.79 6.91
CA TYR A 10 -12.75 35.59 7.53
C TYR A 10 -12.94 34.47 6.50
N ILE A 11 -13.41 34.76 5.30
CA ILE A 11 -13.55 33.79 4.22
C ILE A 11 -12.18 33.21 3.80
N GLU A 12 -11.15 34.03 3.71
CA GLU A 12 -9.78 33.58 3.42
C GLU A 12 -9.26 32.65 4.51
N GLU A 13 -9.41 33.01 5.79
CA GLU A 13 -9.00 32.18 6.92
C GLU A 13 -9.73 30.81 6.94
N CYS A 14 -11.04 30.81 6.67
CA CYS A 14 -11.82 29.57 6.54
C CYS A 14 -11.33 28.70 5.37
N SER A 15 -11.07 29.33 4.21
CA SER A 15 -10.58 28.65 3.02
C SER A 15 -9.21 28.00 3.25
N ASP A 16 -8.30 28.70 3.90
CA ASP A 16 -6.96 28.19 4.22
C ASP A 16 -7.02 27.06 5.26
N THR A 17 -7.92 27.15 6.23
CA THR A 17 -8.18 26.09 7.20
C THR A 17 -8.66 24.82 6.49
N ILE A 18 -9.67 24.93 5.63
CA ILE A 18 -10.19 23.82 4.83
C ILE A 18 -9.09 23.19 3.98
N ARG A 19 -8.29 24.01 3.27
CA ARG A 19 -7.18 23.54 2.44
C ARG A 19 -6.18 22.73 3.25
N THR A 20 -5.75 23.25 4.38
CA THR A 20 -4.80 22.58 5.29
C THR A 20 -5.37 21.24 5.80
N GLN A 21 -6.64 21.22 6.18
CA GLN A 21 -7.29 19.97 6.63
C GLN A 21 -7.42 18.96 5.49
N MET A 22 -7.72 19.38 4.27
CA MET A 22 -7.80 18.49 3.12
C MET A 22 -6.43 17.89 2.76
N GLU A 23 -5.36 18.67 2.80
CA GLU A 23 -4.00 18.17 2.62
C GLU A 23 -3.65 17.10 3.66
N ARG A 24 -3.87 17.40 4.94
CA ARG A 24 -3.65 16.45 6.03
C ARG A 24 -4.43 15.15 5.82
N ARG A 25 -5.72 15.23 5.50
CA ARG A 25 -6.57 14.07 5.26
C ARG A 25 -6.11 13.25 4.06
N SER A 26 -5.68 13.90 2.99
CA SER A 26 -5.16 13.18 1.82
C SER A 26 -3.91 12.35 2.15
N TYR A 27 -3.01 12.85 3.00
CA TYR A 27 -1.87 12.08 3.52
C TYR A 27 -2.32 10.92 4.43
N LEU A 28 -3.30 11.13 5.28
CA LEU A 28 -3.85 10.07 6.13
C LEU A 28 -4.47 8.95 5.28
N VAL A 29 -5.24 9.30 4.26
CA VAL A 29 -5.82 8.34 3.31
C VAL A 29 -4.73 7.56 2.57
N ALA A 30 -3.70 8.23 2.05
CA ALA A 30 -2.59 7.57 1.38
C ALA A 30 -1.86 6.56 2.30
N ASN A 31 -1.65 6.92 3.56
CA ASN A 31 -1.06 6.04 4.57
C ASN A 31 -1.98 4.84 4.91
N GLU A 32 -3.30 5.06 5.01
CA GLU A 32 -4.24 3.95 5.26
C GLU A 32 -4.34 3.00 4.07
N LEU A 33 -4.28 3.49 2.84
CA LEU A 33 -4.15 2.66 1.63
C LEU A 33 -2.89 1.79 1.71
N ARG A 34 -1.74 2.37 2.03
CA ARG A 34 -0.49 1.63 2.20
C ARG A 34 -0.56 0.61 3.32
N ASN A 35 -1.12 0.96 4.47
CA ASN A 35 -1.30 0.05 5.59
C ASN A 35 -2.20 -1.13 5.21
N SER A 36 -3.28 -0.90 4.49
CA SER A 36 -4.18 -1.94 3.98
C SER A 36 -3.48 -2.84 2.98
N ALA A 37 -2.70 -2.29 2.04
CA ALA A 37 -1.87 -3.07 1.12
C ALA A 37 -0.88 -3.98 1.88
N MET A 38 -0.20 -3.44 2.88
CA MET A 38 0.71 -4.21 3.73
C MET A 38 0.00 -5.35 4.47
N GLN A 39 -1.24 -5.15 4.91
CA GLN A 39 -2.04 -6.16 5.59
C GLN A 39 -2.53 -7.24 4.63
N VAL A 40 -3.09 -6.87 3.47
CA VAL A 40 -3.55 -7.80 2.44
C VAL A 40 -2.39 -8.69 1.97
N LEU A 41 -1.24 -8.07 1.68
CA LEU A 41 -0.06 -8.79 1.22
C LEU A 41 0.63 -9.63 2.32
N ARG A 42 0.29 -9.45 3.61
CA ARG A 42 0.73 -10.31 4.73
C ARG A 42 -0.15 -11.51 4.98
N GLY A 43 -1.34 -11.56 4.42
CA GLY A 43 -2.33 -12.60 4.67
C GLY A 43 -1.79 -14.02 4.46
N GLN A 44 -2.42 -14.99 5.10
CA GLN A 44 -2.10 -16.41 4.88
C GLN A 44 -2.48 -16.79 3.45
N ARG A 45 -1.78 -17.79 2.91
CA ARG A 45 -2.00 -18.33 1.56
C ARG A 45 -2.21 -19.84 1.67
N SER A 46 -3.01 -20.40 0.77
CA SER A 46 -3.44 -21.80 0.80
C SER A 46 -2.72 -22.69 -0.22
N GLY A 47 -1.90 -22.11 -1.10
CA GLY A 47 -1.24 -22.86 -2.15
C GLY A 47 -0.07 -23.73 -1.67
N ARG A 48 0.71 -24.23 -2.61
CA ARG A 48 1.81 -25.17 -2.32
C ARG A 48 2.94 -24.51 -1.52
N ARG A 49 3.50 -25.28 -0.58
CA ARG A 49 4.65 -24.85 0.24
C ARG A 49 5.97 -25.08 -0.49
N TYR A 50 6.81 -24.05 -0.54
CA TYR A 50 8.11 -24.06 -1.19
C TYR A 50 9.24 -23.67 -0.24
N LYS A 51 10.45 -24.15 -0.53
CA LYS A 51 11.67 -23.72 0.15
C LYS A 51 12.08 -22.32 -0.31
N VAL A 52 12.43 -21.43 0.61
CA VAL A 52 13.00 -20.14 0.24
C VAL A 52 14.44 -20.34 -0.22
N PRO A 53 14.79 -20.00 -1.48
CA PRO A 53 16.14 -20.17 -1.99
C PRO A 53 17.20 -19.51 -1.10
N GLY A 54 18.35 -20.11 -0.98
CA GLY A 54 19.48 -19.59 -0.19
C GLY A 54 19.37 -19.77 1.33
N THR A 55 18.17 -20.10 1.88
CA THR A 55 18.01 -20.24 3.35
C THR A 55 18.36 -21.66 3.85
N PHE A 56 18.52 -22.62 2.96
CA PHE A 56 18.84 -24.03 3.30
C PHE A 56 20.34 -24.34 3.27
N ARG A 57 21.20 -23.31 3.08
CA ARG A 57 22.63 -23.49 3.28
C ARG A 57 22.92 -23.65 4.77
N ARG A 58 23.80 -24.60 5.12
CA ARG A 58 24.24 -24.84 6.49
C ARG A 58 25.03 -23.62 6.99
N GLN A 59 24.31 -22.63 7.53
CA GLN A 59 24.90 -21.43 8.14
C GLN A 59 24.69 -21.51 9.65
N ARG A 60 25.78 -21.31 10.41
CA ARG A 60 25.69 -21.09 11.85
C ARG A 60 25.34 -19.61 12.11
N ASP A 61 24.48 -19.39 13.08
CA ASP A 61 24.27 -18.05 13.59
C ASP A 61 25.56 -17.56 14.24
N LYS A 62 25.94 -16.32 13.94
CA LYS A 62 27.17 -15.73 14.50
C LYS A 62 27.05 -15.43 16.00
N THR A 63 25.81 -15.32 16.50
CA THR A 63 25.52 -14.90 17.87
C THR A 63 25.43 -16.06 18.84
N ASP A 64 24.75 -17.17 18.45
CA ASP A 64 24.47 -18.32 19.33
C ASP A 64 25.08 -19.65 18.83
N GLY A 65 25.77 -19.62 17.70
CA GLY A 65 26.41 -20.80 17.09
C GLY A 65 25.45 -21.84 16.53
N LYS A 66 24.14 -21.66 16.65
CA LYS A 66 23.14 -22.62 16.20
C LYS A 66 23.00 -22.64 14.68
N ILE A 67 22.67 -23.79 14.13
CA ILE A 67 22.39 -23.93 12.70
C ILE A 67 21.06 -23.24 12.39
N LYS A 68 21.09 -22.26 11.49
CA LYS A 68 19.90 -21.59 10.99
C LYS A 68 19.03 -22.58 10.23
N ARG A 69 17.77 -22.72 10.66
CA ARG A 69 16.78 -23.55 9.95
C ARG A 69 16.39 -22.87 8.64
N GLY A 70 16.32 -23.63 7.56
CA GLY A 70 15.79 -23.15 6.28
C GLY A 70 14.33 -22.70 6.42
N ARG A 71 14.00 -21.66 5.67
CA ARG A 71 12.64 -21.08 5.65
C ARG A 71 11.81 -21.63 4.51
N TYR A 72 10.53 -21.76 4.76
CA TYR A 72 9.52 -22.08 3.75
C TYR A 72 8.57 -20.90 3.58
N TYR A 73 7.97 -20.79 2.42
CA TYR A 73 6.82 -19.94 2.18
C TYR A 73 5.71 -20.73 1.51
N THR A 74 4.47 -20.37 1.77
CA THR A 74 3.30 -20.91 1.08
C THR A 74 2.97 -19.99 -0.08
N ALA A 75 2.93 -20.53 -1.29
CA ALA A 75 2.52 -19.78 -2.47
C ALA A 75 1.02 -19.46 -2.38
N SER A 76 0.58 -18.43 -3.07
CA SER A 76 -0.85 -18.18 -3.24
C SER A 76 -1.48 -19.19 -4.20
N ALA A 77 -2.70 -19.59 -3.94
CA ALA A 77 -3.55 -20.28 -4.90
C ALA A 77 -4.06 -19.29 -5.96
N PRO A 78 -4.59 -19.75 -7.10
CA PRO A 78 -5.27 -18.89 -8.06
C PRO A 78 -6.39 -18.09 -7.38
N GLY A 79 -6.47 -16.78 -7.66
CA GLY A 79 -7.45 -15.88 -7.06
C GLY A 79 -7.10 -15.38 -5.64
N GLU A 80 -6.02 -15.84 -5.03
CA GLU A 80 -5.52 -15.27 -3.76
C GLU A 80 -4.49 -14.17 -4.03
N PRO A 81 -4.42 -13.13 -3.19
CA PRO A 81 -3.36 -12.12 -3.27
C PRO A 81 -1.95 -12.72 -3.24
N PRO A 82 -0.94 -12.02 -3.78
CA PRO A 82 0.42 -12.56 -3.90
C PRO A 82 1.02 -13.02 -2.58
N ALA A 83 1.73 -14.14 -2.61
CA ALA A 83 2.45 -14.65 -1.45
C ALA A 83 3.75 -13.88 -1.20
N VAL A 84 4.11 -13.73 0.08
CA VAL A 84 5.37 -13.11 0.47
C VAL A 84 6.51 -14.12 0.40
N ARG A 85 7.36 -14.00 -0.63
CA ARG A 85 8.57 -14.80 -0.76
C ARG A 85 9.78 -14.11 -0.09
N THR A 86 10.12 -12.92 -0.55
CA THR A 86 11.24 -12.10 -0.02
C THR A 86 10.74 -10.90 0.79
N GLY A 87 9.53 -10.47 0.52
CA GLY A 87 8.94 -9.24 1.05
C GLY A 87 9.21 -8.00 0.20
N ALA A 88 10.00 -8.12 -0.88
CA ALA A 88 10.35 -6.97 -1.72
C ALA A 88 9.10 -6.27 -2.25
N PHE A 89 8.20 -6.97 -2.92
CA PHE A 89 6.97 -6.39 -3.47
C PHE A 89 6.10 -5.74 -2.38
N ARG A 90 5.89 -6.43 -1.25
CA ARG A 90 5.14 -5.85 -0.14
C ARG A 90 5.77 -4.57 0.40
N ASN A 91 7.09 -4.52 0.51
CA ASN A 91 7.80 -3.39 1.12
C ASN A 91 8.05 -2.23 0.15
N SER A 92 7.82 -2.42 -1.15
CA SER A 92 8.04 -1.39 -2.18
C SER A 92 6.91 -0.37 -2.28
N TRP A 93 5.75 -0.61 -1.66
CA TRP A 93 4.62 0.29 -1.73
C TRP A 93 4.91 1.62 -1.05
N GLN A 94 4.78 2.69 -1.82
CA GLN A 94 4.96 4.06 -1.38
C GLN A 94 3.61 4.79 -1.40
N ALA A 95 3.34 5.55 -0.34
CA ALA A 95 2.16 6.40 -0.24
C ALA A 95 2.53 7.82 -0.66
N SER A 96 1.68 8.45 -1.44
CA SER A 96 1.82 9.85 -1.84
C SER A 96 0.47 10.55 -1.83
N ALA A 97 0.49 11.84 -1.51
CA ALA A 97 -0.66 12.72 -1.64
C ALA A 97 -0.21 13.99 -2.35
N ARG A 98 -1.01 14.46 -3.29
CA ARG A 98 -0.71 15.67 -4.06
C ARG A 98 -1.98 16.38 -4.51
N VAL A 99 -1.87 17.65 -4.78
CA VAL A 99 -2.94 18.43 -5.40
C VAL A 99 -2.76 18.38 -6.93
N VAL A 100 -3.82 18.02 -7.64
CA VAL A 100 -3.85 17.96 -9.10
C VAL A 100 -5.12 18.67 -9.56
N TYR A 101 -4.97 19.79 -10.30
CA TYR A 101 -6.09 20.58 -10.79
C TYR A 101 -7.10 20.97 -9.70
N GLY A 102 -6.62 21.36 -8.51
CA GLY A 102 -7.48 21.74 -7.37
C GLY A 102 -8.12 20.55 -6.61
N SER A 103 -7.87 19.32 -7.03
CA SER A 103 -8.33 18.10 -6.36
C SER A 103 -7.20 17.47 -5.54
N TYR A 104 -7.54 16.91 -4.40
CA TYR A 104 -6.59 16.16 -3.55
C TYR A 104 -6.56 14.70 -3.97
N LEU A 105 -5.40 14.25 -4.45
CA LEU A 105 -5.19 12.88 -4.90
C LEU A 105 -4.32 12.12 -3.90
N SER A 106 -4.88 11.05 -3.32
CA SER A 106 -4.14 10.08 -2.51
C SER A 106 -3.83 8.85 -3.33
N ARG A 107 -2.58 8.41 -3.35
CA ARG A 107 -2.12 7.29 -4.17
C ARG A 107 -1.14 6.41 -3.41
N ILE A 108 -1.17 5.12 -3.75
CA ILE A 108 -0.08 4.19 -3.44
C ILE A 108 0.43 3.57 -4.74
N GLU A 109 1.72 3.32 -4.79
CA GLU A 109 2.34 2.70 -5.97
C GLU A 109 3.53 1.84 -5.56
N SER A 110 3.82 0.84 -6.39
CA SER A 110 5.00 0.00 -6.30
C SER A 110 5.77 0.08 -7.60
N ASN A 111 7.03 0.46 -7.55
CA ASN A 111 7.88 0.67 -8.71
C ASN A 111 8.73 -0.56 -9.05
N ILE A 112 8.38 -1.75 -8.52
CA ILE A 112 9.09 -2.96 -8.91
C ILE A 112 8.65 -3.39 -10.30
N THR A 113 9.61 -3.44 -11.20
CA THR A 113 9.45 -3.95 -12.57
C THR A 113 9.96 -5.37 -12.71
N THR A 114 9.60 -6.02 -13.80
CA THR A 114 10.20 -7.29 -14.26
C THR A 114 11.67 -7.08 -14.65
N GLU A 115 12.43 -8.17 -14.74
CA GLU A 115 13.86 -8.12 -15.13
C GLU A 115 14.09 -7.44 -16.49
N ASP A 116 13.13 -7.57 -17.41
CA ASP A 116 13.16 -6.92 -18.73
C ASP A 116 12.65 -5.47 -18.72
N GLY A 117 12.15 -4.98 -17.58
CA GLY A 117 11.65 -3.62 -17.38
C GLY A 117 10.35 -3.28 -18.12
N LYS A 118 9.71 -4.25 -18.80
CA LYS A 118 8.53 -3.99 -19.64
C LYS A 118 7.23 -3.83 -18.85
N TYR A 119 7.11 -4.50 -17.73
CA TYR A 119 5.89 -4.53 -16.93
C TYR A 119 6.20 -4.24 -15.47
N THR A 120 5.24 -3.66 -14.76
CA THR A 120 5.32 -3.62 -13.32
C THR A 120 4.96 -5.00 -12.74
N LEU A 121 5.61 -5.37 -11.65
CA LEU A 121 5.31 -6.63 -10.99
C LEU A 121 3.86 -6.65 -10.47
N GLY A 122 3.31 -5.48 -10.11
CA GLY A 122 1.94 -5.33 -9.67
C GLY A 122 0.93 -5.73 -10.74
N GLU A 123 1.06 -5.19 -11.96
CA GLU A 123 0.19 -5.52 -13.10
C GLU A 123 0.21 -7.02 -13.41
N ILE A 124 1.41 -7.61 -13.50
CA ILE A 124 1.54 -9.05 -13.78
C ILE A 124 0.88 -9.91 -12.68
N LEU A 125 0.97 -9.50 -11.44
CA LEU A 125 0.35 -10.23 -10.33
C LEU A 125 -1.17 -10.08 -10.34
N GLU A 126 -1.68 -8.88 -10.61
CA GLU A 126 -3.12 -8.60 -10.65
C GLU A 126 -3.80 -9.32 -11.81
N GLU A 127 -3.29 -9.16 -13.02
CA GLU A 127 -3.89 -9.67 -14.26
C GLU A 127 -3.49 -11.11 -14.57
N GLY A 128 -2.37 -11.57 -14.03
CA GLY A 128 -1.76 -12.85 -14.39
C GLY A 128 -1.01 -12.80 -15.72
N THR A 129 -0.61 -13.97 -16.20
CA THR A 129 0.07 -14.14 -17.49
C THR A 129 -0.40 -15.46 -18.14
N SER A 130 0.02 -15.74 -19.37
CA SER A 130 -0.23 -17.03 -20.03
C SER A 130 0.27 -18.24 -19.21
N ARG A 131 1.17 -18.03 -18.23
CA ARG A 131 1.78 -19.10 -17.40
C ARG A 131 1.41 -19.00 -15.92
N MET A 132 0.78 -17.91 -15.50
CA MET A 132 0.43 -17.66 -14.10
C MET A 132 -1.00 -17.14 -13.99
N ALA A 133 -1.81 -17.80 -13.20
CA ALA A 133 -3.17 -17.33 -12.91
C ALA A 133 -3.15 -15.98 -12.18
N PRO A 134 -4.17 -15.13 -12.36
CA PRO A 134 -4.35 -13.87 -11.65
C PRO A 134 -4.27 -14.05 -10.14
N ARG A 135 -3.74 -13.04 -9.47
CA ARG A 135 -3.60 -12.96 -8.02
C ARG A 135 -4.10 -11.59 -7.55
N PRO A 136 -5.42 -11.36 -7.64
CA PRO A 136 -6.02 -10.05 -7.38
C PRO A 136 -5.78 -9.64 -5.92
N TYR A 137 -5.48 -8.36 -5.72
CA TYR A 137 -5.24 -7.79 -4.40
C TYR A 137 -5.75 -6.34 -4.28
N GLU A 138 -5.99 -5.65 -5.39
CA GLU A 138 -6.37 -4.24 -5.39
C GLU A 138 -7.75 -4.03 -4.79
N GLU A 139 -8.72 -4.85 -5.18
CA GLU A 139 -10.09 -4.77 -4.67
C GLU A 139 -10.13 -5.02 -3.15
N GLU A 140 -9.40 -6.04 -2.66
CA GLU A 140 -9.31 -6.32 -1.23
C GLU A 140 -8.68 -5.17 -0.44
N ILE A 141 -7.68 -4.49 -1.03
CA ILE A 141 -7.07 -3.28 -0.45
C ILE A 141 -8.11 -2.17 -0.35
N LEU A 142 -8.87 -1.91 -1.42
CA LEU A 142 -9.88 -0.87 -1.46
C LEU A 142 -11.01 -1.13 -0.45
N GLU A 143 -11.55 -2.33 -0.43
CA GLU A 143 -12.60 -2.72 0.52
C GLU A 143 -12.15 -2.54 1.98
N LYS A 144 -10.92 -2.97 2.28
CA LYS A 144 -10.33 -2.83 3.61
C LYS A 144 -10.06 -1.38 4.00
N THR A 145 -9.78 -0.52 3.02
CA THR A 145 -9.47 0.90 3.27
C THR A 145 -10.72 1.77 3.34
N LYS A 146 -11.77 1.45 2.58
CA LYS A 146 -12.99 2.23 2.45
C LYS A 146 -13.58 2.72 3.79
N PRO A 147 -13.80 1.87 4.82
CA PRO A 147 -14.35 2.32 6.09
C PRO A 147 -13.43 3.30 6.83
N LYS A 148 -12.13 3.20 6.63
CA LYS A 148 -11.14 4.10 7.23
C LYS A 148 -11.13 5.46 6.54
N ILE A 149 -11.28 5.48 5.20
CA ILE A 149 -11.42 6.71 4.41
C ILE A 149 -12.65 7.48 4.84
N LEU A 150 -13.80 6.80 4.95
CA LEU A 150 -15.04 7.43 5.41
C LEU A 150 -14.85 8.07 6.79
N ARG A 151 -14.25 7.37 7.74
CA ARG A 151 -13.95 7.92 9.07
C ARG A 151 -13.07 9.16 9.04
N ILE A 152 -12.05 9.20 8.18
CA ILE A 152 -11.14 10.36 8.04
C ILE A 152 -11.92 11.59 7.54
N TYR A 153 -12.87 11.40 6.62
CA TYR A 153 -13.64 12.50 6.05
C TYR A 153 -14.87 12.89 6.88
N ASP A 154 -15.35 12.02 7.77
CA ASP A 154 -16.44 12.32 8.71
C ASP A 154 -16.01 13.25 9.85
N GLU A 155 -14.71 13.43 10.09
CA GLU A 155 -14.23 14.39 11.08
C GLU A 155 -14.59 15.84 10.66
N PRO A 156 -15.01 16.71 11.60
CA PRO A 156 -15.33 18.10 11.28
C PRO A 156 -14.10 18.86 10.77
N TYR A 157 -14.33 19.90 9.97
CA TYR A 157 -13.25 20.75 9.43
C TYR A 157 -12.87 21.89 10.37
N PHE A 158 -13.77 22.22 11.32
CA PHE A 158 -13.65 23.30 12.30
C PHE A 158 -13.96 22.79 13.70
#